data_fc8e56bff0a18eca05d0205a955ede51
#
_entry.id   fc8e56bff0a18eca05d0205a955ede51
#
_cell.length_a   1.000
_cell.length_b   1.000
_cell.length_c   1.000
_cell.angle_alpha   90.00
_cell.angle_beta   90.00
_cell.angle_gamma   90.00
#
_symmetry.space_group_name_H-M   'P 1'
#
loop_
_entity.id
_entity.type
_entity.pdbx_description
1 polymer ?
#
loop_
_entity_poly.entity_id
_entity_poly.type
_entity_poly.pdbx_seq_one_letter_code
_entity_poly.pdbx_strand_id
1 'polypeptide(L)'
;PDGVYHSYHGVNHNGNAGTLLYVHGNPAGAYQDGGNCMTIADLTEQFIKAQISFDEVLRIVRSKKIVYAPDATMQAMLSDVCGRTLVIEPGIGYKEEQSKYSLITNYSLLSPESTRDFVVSGDDRYERALRLLDSCKNEFSVSDAFTLLYTVRQEGAWATRVSFVYSVNERTVYYAENHHFEHIKRFTF
;
A
#
# COMPACT_ATOMS: atom_id res chain seq x y z
N PRO A 1 19.63 4.96 10.48
CA PRO A 1 20.05 4.16 9.36
C PRO A 1 21.19 3.26 9.76
N ASP A 2 20.82 2.04 10.04
CA ASP A 2 21.67 0.92 10.43
C ASP A 2 22.20 0.14 9.21
N GLY A 3 21.93 0.63 7.99
CA GLY A 3 22.27 -0.04 6.74
C GLY A 3 21.37 -1.23 6.41
N VAL A 4 20.28 -1.44 7.15
CA VAL A 4 19.30 -2.48 6.86
C VAL A 4 18.29 -1.94 5.84
N TYR A 5 18.08 -2.70 4.76
CA TYR A 5 17.06 -2.40 3.75
C TYR A 5 15.74 -3.06 4.14
N HIS A 6 14.68 -2.26 4.20
CA HIS A 6 13.32 -2.74 4.43
C HIS A 6 12.51 -2.70 3.14
N SER A 7 11.61 -3.68 2.98
CA SER A 7 10.73 -3.75 1.81
C SER A 7 9.48 -2.91 2.07
N TYR A 8 9.33 -1.80 1.33
CA TYR A 8 8.12 -0.96 1.40
C TYR A 8 6.99 -1.45 0.51
N HIS A 9 7.32 -2.12 -0.59
CA HIS A 9 6.35 -2.67 -1.54
C HIS A 9 6.85 -4.02 -2.02
N GLY A 10 5.93 -4.94 -2.25
CA GLY A 10 6.31 -6.23 -2.82
C GLY A 10 5.13 -7.16 -3.02
N VAL A 11 5.43 -8.19 -3.78
CA VAL A 11 4.56 -9.35 -3.98
C VAL A 11 5.43 -10.60 -3.86
N ASN A 12 4.87 -11.66 -3.31
CA ASN A 12 5.59 -12.93 -3.16
C ASN A 12 4.99 -14.03 -4.06
N HIS A 13 5.70 -15.16 -4.14
CA HIS A 13 5.30 -16.31 -4.95
C HIS A 13 3.95 -16.95 -4.53
N ASN A 14 3.46 -16.68 -3.33
CA ASN A 14 2.14 -17.12 -2.86
C ASN A 14 1.00 -16.19 -3.35
N GLY A 15 1.34 -15.07 -4.03
CA GLY A 15 0.36 -14.10 -4.51
C GLY A 15 -0.05 -13.05 -3.48
N ASN A 16 0.63 -12.98 -2.33
CA ASN A 16 0.42 -11.90 -1.37
C ASN A 16 1.14 -10.64 -1.84
N ALA A 17 0.45 -9.51 -1.76
CA ALA A 17 0.98 -8.20 -2.10
C ALA A 17 0.85 -7.24 -0.91
N GLY A 18 1.86 -6.42 -0.69
CA GLY A 18 1.85 -5.41 0.37
C GLY A 18 2.47 -4.11 -0.10
N THR A 19 1.92 -3.02 0.41
CA THR A 19 2.46 -1.67 0.16
C THR A 19 2.42 -0.84 1.43
N LEU A 20 3.47 -0.04 1.63
CA LEU A 20 3.55 1.00 2.64
C LEU A 20 3.54 2.36 1.95
N LEU A 21 2.69 3.26 2.42
CA LEU A 21 2.68 4.65 1.96
C LEU A 21 2.89 5.59 3.14
N TYR A 22 3.69 6.62 2.91
CA TYR A 22 3.84 7.70 3.88
C TYR A 22 2.47 8.33 4.18
N VAL A 23 2.23 8.59 5.45
CA VAL A 23 1.09 9.34 5.94
C VAL A 23 1.56 10.29 7.03
N HIS A 24 0.90 11.45 7.19
CA HIS A 24 1.20 12.28 8.34
C HIS A 24 0.85 11.54 9.63
N GLY A 25 1.83 11.40 10.53
CA GLY A 25 1.69 10.58 11.73
C GLY A 25 0.78 11.20 12.77
N ASN A 26 0.09 10.36 13.52
CA ASN A 26 -0.69 10.77 14.68
C ASN A 26 -0.02 10.25 15.98
N PRO A 27 -0.23 10.92 17.14
CA PRO A 27 0.42 10.54 18.39
C PRO A 27 0.08 9.12 18.87
N ALA A 28 -1.15 8.62 18.56
CA ALA A 28 -1.58 7.31 19.00
C ALA A 28 -0.85 6.17 18.27
N GLY A 29 -0.34 6.44 17.05
CA GLY A 29 0.47 5.53 16.26
C GLY A 29 1.98 5.64 16.52
N ALA A 30 2.43 6.55 17.38
CA ALA A 30 3.85 6.78 17.64
C ALA A 30 4.56 5.49 18.05
N TYR A 31 5.81 5.34 17.58
CA TYR A 31 6.65 4.21 17.94
C TYR A 31 6.76 4.03 19.44
N GLN A 32 6.66 2.79 19.87
CA GLN A 32 6.86 2.37 21.26
C GLN A 32 7.70 1.11 21.25
N ASP A 33 8.79 1.13 22.01
CA ASP A 33 9.63 -0.04 22.16
C ASP A 33 9.05 -0.96 23.25
N GLY A 34 9.03 -2.26 22.92
CA GLY A 34 8.55 -3.29 23.84
C GLY A 34 7.02 -3.39 23.96
N GLY A 35 6.58 -4.21 24.90
CA GLY A 35 5.16 -4.44 25.16
C GLY A 35 4.44 -5.22 24.05
N ASN A 36 3.13 -5.03 23.96
CA ASN A 36 2.29 -5.70 22.97
C ASN A 36 2.17 -4.87 21.68
N CYS A 37 3.31 -4.36 21.16
CA CYS A 37 3.38 -3.54 19.95
C CYS A 37 4.03 -4.30 18.80
N MET A 38 3.73 -3.90 17.56
CA MET A 38 4.41 -4.32 16.35
C MET A 38 4.45 -3.14 15.38
N THR A 39 5.58 -2.93 14.72
CA THR A 39 5.64 -1.86 13.72
C THR A 39 4.90 -2.25 12.46
N ILE A 40 4.30 -1.27 11.80
CA ILE A 40 3.63 -1.49 10.51
C ILE A 40 4.63 -1.97 9.44
N ALA A 41 5.89 -1.53 9.55
CA ALA A 41 6.96 -1.95 8.64
C ALA A 41 7.28 -3.44 8.80
N ASP A 42 7.50 -3.92 10.04
CA ASP A 42 7.78 -5.33 10.31
C ASP A 42 6.61 -6.23 9.92
N LEU A 43 5.37 -5.81 10.22
CA LEU A 43 4.17 -6.54 9.84
C LEU A 43 4.08 -6.71 8.33
N THR A 44 4.27 -5.63 7.59
CA THR A 44 4.22 -5.62 6.12
C THR A 44 5.35 -6.46 5.53
N GLU A 45 6.57 -6.32 6.05
CA GLU A 45 7.72 -7.08 5.57
C GLU A 45 7.56 -8.58 5.80
N GLN A 46 7.12 -9.01 6.99
CA GLN A 46 6.85 -10.43 7.27
C GLN A 46 5.78 -11.00 6.33
N PHE A 47 4.75 -10.23 6.00
CA PHE A 47 3.72 -10.64 5.06
C PHE A 47 4.26 -10.75 3.62
N ILE A 48 4.98 -9.75 3.14
CA ILE A 48 5.60 -9.76 1.79
C ILE A 48 6.61 -10.91 1.66
N LYS A 49 7.37 -11.20 2.73
CA LYS A 49 8.33 -12.33 2.75
C LYS A 49 7.67 -13.70 2.95
N ALA A 50 6.36 -13.79 2.97
CA ALA A 50 5.60 -15.03 3.22
C ALA A 50 5.93 -15.71 4.56
N GLN A 51 6.38 -14.95 5.55
CA GLN A 51 6.66 -15.44 6.90
C GLN A 51 5.38 -15.58 7.72
N ILE A 52 4.36 -14.81 7.38
CA ILE A 52 3.02 -14.86 7.98
C ILE A 52 1.95 -14.84 6.88
N SER A 53 0.84 -15.51 7.15
CA SER A 53 -0.35 -15.55 6.31
C SER A 53 -1.25 -14.32 6.54
N PHE A 54 -2.22 -14.10 5.65
CA PHE A 54 -3.23 -13.04 5.83
C PHE A 54 -4.04 -13.22 7.13
N ASP A 55 -4.39 -14.46 7.50
CA ASP A 55 -5.10 -14.74 8.73
C ASP A 55 -4.24 -14.48 9.97
N GLU A 56 -2.92 -14.64 9.87
CA GLU A 56 -2.00 -14.25 10.93
C GLU A 56 -1.88 -12.73 11.05
N VAL A 57 -1.86 -12.00 9.93
CA VAL A 57 -1.95 -10.54 9.95
C VAL A 57 -3.22 -10.10 10.69
N LEU A 58 -4.38 -10.67 10.35
CA LEU A 58 -5.65 -10.35 11.03
C LEU A 58 -5.60 -10.63 12.53
N ARG A 59 -5.00 -11.75 12.95
CA ARG A 59 -4.81 -12.05 14.38
C ARG A 59 -3.92 -11.01 15.06
N ILE A 60 -2.84 -10.62 14.39
CA ILE A 60 -1.89 -9.63 14.92
C ILE A 60 -2.57 -8.27 15.10
N VAL A 61 -3.25 -7.73 14.10
CA VAL A 61 -3.89 -6.40 14.21
C VAL A 61 -5.05 -6.36 15.22
N ARG A 62 -5.63 -7.53 15.54
CA ARG A 62 -6.67 -7.68 16.57
C ARG A 62 -6.10 -7.78 17.98
N SER A 63 -4.88 -8.27 18.14
CA SER A 63 -4.28 -8.60 19.44
C SER A 63 -3.13 -7.67 19.85
N LYS A 64 -2.48 -6.99 18.89
CA LYS A 64 -1.35 -6.09 19.14
C LYS A 64 -1.69 -4.66 18.73
N LYS A 65 -1.04 -3.70 19.40
CA LYS A 65 -1.03 -2.32 18.95
C LYS A 65 -0.09 -2.18 17.75
N ILE A 66 -0.61 -1.75 16.60
CA ILE A 66 0.24 -1.42 15.46
C ILE A 66 0.73 0.01 15.59
N VAL A 67 2.04 0.19 15.44
CA VAL A 67 2.73 1.47 15.60
C VAL A 67 3.56 1.80 14.37
N TYR A 68 3.95 3.06 14.22
CA TYR A 68 4.91 3.48 13.19
C TYR A 68 6.28 2.86 13.43
N ALA A 69 7.12 2.82 12.39
CA ALA A 69 8.54 2.60 12.56
C ALA A 69 9.20 3.82 13.23
N PRO A 70 10.39 3.67 13.86
CA PRO A 70 11.05 4.78 14.57
C PRO A 70 11.32 6.01 13.70
N ASP A 71 11.55 5.81 12.41
CA ASP A 71 12.04 6.80 11.46
C ASP A 71 11.02 7.16 10.34
N ALA A 72 9.86 6.48 10.30
CA ALA A 72 8.91 6.68 9.22
C ALA A 72 7.46 6.44 9.65
N THR A 73 6.60 7.41 9.36
CA THR A 73 5.15 7.28 9.56
C THR A 73 4.50 6.74 8.30
N MET A 74 4.05 5.50 8.36
CA MET A 74 3.49 4.77 7.20
C MET A 74 2.16 4.13 7.55
N GLN A 75 1.33 3.96 6.54
CA GLN A 75 0.15 3.09 6.53
C GLN A 75 0.34 1.97 5.52
N ALA A 76 -0.39 0.88 5.67
CA ALA A 76 -0.25 -0.29 4.80
C ALA A 76 -1.56 -0.67 4.13
N MET A 77 -1.42 -1.22 2.91
CA MET A 77 -2.46 -2.05 2.29
C MET A 77 -1.84 -3.41 1.96
N LEU A 78 -2.46 -4.47 2.48
CA LEU A 78 -2.04 -5.85 2.30
C LEU A 78 -3.15 -6.62 1.59
N SER A 79 -2.80 -7.36 0.56
CA SER A 79 -3.77 -8.18 -0.20
C SER A 79 -3.26 -9.60 -0.37
N ASP A 80 -4.15 -10.58 -0.32
CA ASP A 80 -3.82 -11.97 -0.59
C ASP A 80 -4.27 -12.42 -1.99
N VAL A 81 -3.87 -13.63 -2.35
CA VAL A 81 -4.24 -14.27 -3.62
C VAL A 81 -5.75 -14.49 -3.79
N CYS A 82 -6.52 -14.50 -2.71
CA CYS A 82 -7.98 -14.64 -2.73
C CYS A 82 -8.70 -13.29 -2.92
N GLY A 83 -7.97 -12.18 -3.06
CA GLY A 83 -8.53 -10.84 -3.22
C GLY A 83 -8.98 -10.20 -1.91
N ARG A 84 -8.70 -10.80 -0.75
CA ARG A 84 -8.92 -10.13 0.53
C ARG A 84 -7.92 -8.99 0.68
N THR A 85 -8.38 -7.85 1.14
CA THR A 85 -7.53 -6.66 1.32
C THR A 85 -7.74 -6.07 2.70
N LEU A 86 -6.64 -5.69 3.34
CA LEU A 86 -6.61 -5.05 4.65
C LEU A 86 -5.86 -3.72 4.56
N VAL A 87 -6.53 -2.65 4.96
CA VAL A 87 -5.90 -1.34 5.18
C VAL A 87 -5.61 -1.21 6.67
N ILE A 88 -4.38 -0.79 7.01
CA ILE A 88 -3.91 -0.65 8.40
C ILE A 88 -3.30 0.74 8.56
N GLU A 89 -3.85 1.51 9.50
CA GLU A 89 -3.38 2.85 9.85
C GLU A 89 -2.97 2.88 11.33
N PRO A 90 -1.67 2.93 11.65
CA PRO A 90 -1.19 2.91 13.02
C PRO A 90 -1.80 4.02 13.88
N GLY A 91 -2.28 3.66 15.06
CA GLY A 91 -2.94 4.57 16.00
C GLY A 91 -4.40 4.89 15.68
N ILE A 92 -4.90 4.49 14.50
CA ILE A 92 -6.30 4.67 14.09
C ILE A 92 -7.01 3.32 14.09
N GLY A 93 -6.45 2.31 13.40
CA GLY A 93 -7.04 1.00 13.34
C GLY A 93 -6.77 0.28 12.03
N TYR A 94 -7.69 -0.61 11.68
CA TYR A 94 -7.63 -1.35 10.41
C TYR A 94 -9.04 -1.54 9.85
N LYS A 95 -9.10 -1.81 8.52
CA LYS A 95 -10.34 -2.10 7.80
C LYS A 95 -10.11 -3.24 6.81
N GLU A 96 -10.92 -4.29 6.91
CA GLU A 96 -11.03 -5.30 5.86
C GLU A 96 -11.90 -4.72 4.73
N GLU A 97 -11.31 -4.56 3.55
CA GLU A 97 -12.01 -4.07 2.39
C GLU A 97 -12.84 -5.18 1.75
N GLN A 98 -14.10 -4.86 1.45
CA GLN A 98 -15.04 -5.77 0.81
C GLN A 98 -15.58 -5.20 -0.51
N SER A 99 -15.02 -4.09 -0.94
CA SER A 99 -15.40 -3.40 -2.18
C SER A 99 -14.80 -4.08 -3.40
N LYS A 100 -15.35 -3.77 -4.58
CA LYS A 100 -14.83 -4.23 -5.88
C LYS A 100 -13.34 -3.91 -6.08
N TYR A 101 -12.85 -2.85 -5.46
CA TYR A 101 -11.46 -2.42 -5.45
C TYR A 101 -11.11 -1.76 -4.11
N SER A 102 -9.81 -1.69 -3.83
CA SER A 102 -9.26 -0.98 -2.67
C SER A 102 -8.25 0.06 -3.15
N LEU A 103 -8.21 1.20 -2.48
CA LEU A 103 -7.34 2.31 -2.85
C LEU A 103 -6.81 2.98 -1.58
N ILE A 104 -5.50 3.26 -1.53
CA ILE A 104 -4.89 4.09 -0.49
C ILE A 104 -4.05 5.20 -1.11
N THR A 105 -3.78 6.24 -0.34
CA THR A 105 -2.98 7.40 -0.72
C THR A 105 -2.13 7.87 0.47
N ASN A 106 -1.59 9.09 0.42
CA ASN A 106 -0.73 9.65 1.45
C ASN A 106 -1.47 10.40 2.58
N TYR A 107 -2.77 10.17 2.74
CA TYR A 107 -3.57 10.66 3.87
C TYR A 107 -4.47 9.54 4.41
N SER A 108 -4.95 9.73 5.66
CA SER A 108 -5.81 8.74 6.31
C SER A 108 -7.14 8.58 5.59
N LEU A 109 -7.55 7.33 5.37
CA LEU A 109 -8.88 6.98 4.87
C LEU A 109 -9.82 6.54 5.98
N LEU A 110 -9.28 6.03 7.09
CA LEU A 110 -10.07 5.58 8.24
C LEU A 110 -10.47 6.76 9.15
N SER A 111 -9.65 7.82 9.18
CA SER A 111 -9.90 9.06 9.91
C SER A 111 -9.40 10.28 9.09
N PRO A 112 -10.11 10.67 8.02
CA PRO A 112 -9.65 11.72 7.11
C PRO A 112 -9.35 13.05 7.80
N GLU A 113 -10.06 13.37 8.87
CA GLU A 113 -9.83 14.57 9.67
C GLU A 113 -8.45 14.60 10.34
N SER A 114 -7.87 13.44 10.64
CA SER A 114 -6.54 13.33 11.30
C SER A 114 -5.40 13.83 10.42
N THR A 115 -5.58 13.85 9.10
CA THR A 115 -4.55 14.24 8.13
C THR A 115 -4.99 15.35 7.20
N ARG A 116 -6.21 15.90 7.36
CA ARG A 116 -6.79 16.92 6.46
C ARG A 116 -5.87 18.11 6.23
N ASP A 117 -5.27 18.64 7.29
CA ASP A 117 -4.43 19.84 7.23
C ASP A 117 -3.07 19.59 6.56
N PHE A 118 -2.72 18.33 6.29
CA PHE A 118 -1.45 17.90 5.69
C PHE A 118 -1.62 17.43 4.25
N VAL A 119 -2.82 17.38 3.73
CA VAL A 119 -3.08 17.10 2.32
C VAL A 119 -2.55 18.25 1.48
N VAL A 120 -1.68 17.92 0.52
CA VAL A 120 -1.10 18.92 -0.37
C VAL A 120 -2.20 19.57 -1.19
N SER A 121 -2.25 20.90 -1.18
CA SER A 121 -3.25 21.64 -1.94
C SER A 121 -3.20 21.29 -3.43
N GLY A 122 -4.33 20.92 -4.01
CA GLY A 122 -4.45 20.49 -5.40
C GLY A 122 -4.03 19.02 -5.66
N ASP A 123 -3.71 18.25 -4.63
CA ASP A 123 -3.54 16.79 -4.79
C ASP A 123 -4.91 16.11 -4.91
N ASP A 124 -5.27 15.77 -6.13
CA ASP A 124 -6.51 15.08 -6.50
C ASP A 124 -6.26 13.64 -7.00
N ARG A 125 -5.07 13.08 -6.71
CA ARG A 125 -4.67 11.72 -7.19
C ARG A 125 -5.65 10.64 -6.76
N TYR A 126 -6.12 10.70 -5.51
CA TYR A 126 -7.10 9.75 -4.99
C TYR A 126 -8.42 9.83 -5.75
N GLU A 127 -8.97 11.02 -5.92
CA GLU A 127 -10.23 11.26 -6.62
C GLU A 127 -10.14 10.89 -8.10
N ARG A 128 -8.98 11.13 -8.74
CA ARG A 128 -8.73 10.70 -10.14
C ARG A 128 -8.71 9.19 -10.25
N ALA A 129 -8.00 8.50 -9.34
CA ALA A 129 -7.98 7.04 -9.30
C ALA A 129 -9.38 6.47 -9.07
N LEU A 130 -10.12 7.01 -8.10
CA LEU A 130 -11.46 6.59 -7.77
C LEU A 130 -12.39 6.70 -8.97
N ARG A 131 -12.40 7.85 -9.68
CA ARG A 131 -13.22 8.03 -10.88
C ARG A 131 -12.89 7.02 -11.98
N LEU A 132 -11.61 6.71 -12.18
CA LEU A 132 -11.21 5.70 -13.17
C LEU A 132 -11.68 4.30 -12.78
N LEU A 133 -11.50 3.90 -11.52
CA LEU A 133 -11.95 2.61 -11.01
C LEU A 133 -13.48 2.46 -11.08
N ASP A 134 -14.23 3.50 -10.73
CA ASP A 134 -15.69 3.52 -10.81
C ASP A 134 -16.21 3.43 -12.25
N SER A 135 -15.47 3.99 -13.21
CA SER A 135 -15.82 3.94 -14.62
C SER A 135 -15.60 2.57 -15.27
N CYS A 136 -14.76 1.72 -14.65
CA CYS A 136 -14.46 0.38 -15.16
C CYS A 136 -15.65 -0.57 -15.01
N LYS A 137 -16.34 -0.85 -16.13
CA LYS A 137 -17.49 -1.75 -16.18
C LYS A 137 -17.12 -3.22 -16.35
N ASN A 138 -15.95 -3.49 -16.94
CA ASN A 138 -15.46 -4.82 -17.30
C ASN A 138 -14.32 -5.27 -16.37
N GLU A 139 -13.71 -6.41 -16.71
CA GLU A 139 -12.46 -6.83 -16.07
C GLU A 139 -11.38 -5.74 -16.21
N PHE A 140 -10.69 -5.47 -15.12
CA PHE A 140 -9.63 -4.47 -15.05
C PHE A 140 -8.33 -5.11 -15.57
N SER A 141 -7.89 -4.69 -16.74
CA SER A 141 -6.71 -5.24 -17.39
C SER A 141 -5.40 -4.61 -16.84
N VAL A 142 -4.27 -5.26 -17.15
CA VAL A 142 -2.92 -4.69 -16.89
C VAL A 142 -2.76 -3.32 -17.58
N SER A 143 -3.32 -3.16 -18.77
CA SER A 143 -3.29 -1.87 -19.51
C SER A 143 -4.10 -0.78 -18.80
N ASP A 144 -5.27 -1.13 -18.26
CA ASP A 144 -6.09 -0.18 -17.49
C ASP A 144 -5.37 0.23 -16.21
N ALA A 145 -4.70 -0.72 -15.55
CA ALA A 145 -3.90 -0.44 -14.36
C ALA A 145 -2.75 0.53 -14.66
N PHE A 146 -2.02 0.36 -15.76
CA PHE A 146 -0.98 1.31 -16.16
C PHE A 146 -1.54 2.67 -16.57
N THR A 147 -2.70 2.73 -17.21
CA THR A 147 -3.41 3.99 -17.49
C THR A 147 -3.75 4.74 -16.21
N LEU A 148 -4.24 4.01 -15.19
CA LEU A 148 -4.49 4.59 -13.87
C LEU A 148 -3.20 5.10 -13.24
N LEU A 149 -2.15 4.28 -13.17
CA LEU A 149 -0.86 4.65 -12.58
C LEU A 149 -0.23 5.86 -13.28
N TYR A 150 -0.32 5.94 -14.61
CA TYR A 150 0.11 7.10 -15.36
C TYR A 150 -0.66 8.37 -14.95
N THR A 151 -1.97 8.26 -14.77
CA THR A 151 -2.85 9.38 -14.43
C THR A 151 -2.55 9.94 -13.02
N VAL A 152 -2.14 9.07 -12.09
CA VAL A 152 -1.86 9.46 -10.69
C VAL A 152 -0.38 9.59 -10.35
N ARG A 153 0.52 9.51 -11.35
CA ARG A 153 1.96 9.68 -11.12
C ARG A 153 2.27 11.05 -10.56
N GLN A 154 3.30 11.12 -9.76
CA GLN A 154 3.83 12.38 -9.27
C GLN A 154 5.02 12.83 -10.15
N GLU A 155 5.18 14.13 -10.28
CA GLU A 155 6.28 14.79 -10.98
C GLU A 155 7.11 15.66 -10.01
N GLY A 156 8.21 16.25 -10.49
CA GLY A 156 9.05 17.14 -9.70
C GLY A 156 9.89 16.43 -8.65
N ALA A 157 10.05 17.04 -7.48
CA ALA A 157 10.92 16.54 -6.40
C ALA A 157 10.51 15.15 -5.89
N TRP A 158 9.22 14.84 -5.92
CA TRP A 158 8.64 13.56 -5.46
C TRP A 158 8.19 12.69 -6.63
N ALA A 159 8.85 12.84 -7.79
CA ALA A 159 8.48 12.09 -8.98
C ALA A 159 8.41 10.58 -8.73
N THR A 160 7.36 9.94 -9.23
CA THR A 160 7.19 8.50 -9.19
C THR A 160 8.36 7.80 -9.89
N ARG A 161 9.10 6.98 -9.18
CA ARG A 161 10.28 6.27 -9.71
C ARG A 161 9.94 4.92 -10.30
N VAL A 162 8.96 4.24 -9.72
CA VAL A 162 8.51 2.93 -10.19
C VAL A 162 7.00 2.87 -10.10
N SER A 163 6.37 2.38 -11.16
CA SER A 163 4.96 1.98 -11.18
C SER A 163 4.92 0.50 -11.47
N PHE A 164 4.23 -0.30 -10.65
CA PHE A 164 4.12 -1.73 -10.91
C PHE A 164 2.68 -2.23 -10.78
N VAL A 165 2.38 -3.28 -11.53
CA VAL A 165 1.10 -3.99 -11.54
C VAL A 165 1.40 -5.48 -11.32
N TYR A 166 0.74 -6.09 -10.36
CA TYR A 166 0.77 -7.53 -10.20
C TYR A 166 -0.52 -8.16 -10.72
N SER A 167 -0.39 -8.99 -11.74
CA SER A 167 -1.48 -9.83 -12.23
C SER A 167 -1.45 -11.17 -11.47
N VAL A 168 -2.45 -11.37 -10.60
CA VAL A 168 -2.59 -12.61 -9.82
C VAL A 168 -2.80 -13.81 -10.75
N ASN A 169 -3.65 -13.66 -11.77
CA ASN A 169 -3.98 -14.73 -12.71
C ASN A 169 -2.76 -15.18 -13.54
N GLU A 170 -1.91 -14.23 -13.93
CA GLU A 170 -0.71 -14.50 -14.72
C GLU A 170 0.52 -14.78 -13.86
N ARG A 171 0.44 -14.56 -12.55
CA ARG A 171 1.57 -14.65 -11.61
C ARG A 171 2.75 -13.80 -12.07
N THR A 172 2.47 -12.61 -12.60
CA THR A 172 3.43 -11.75 -13.26
C THR A 172 3.38 -10.34 -12.69
N VAL A 173 4.54 -9.79 -12.38
CA VAL A 173 4.72 -8.38 -12.08
C VAL A 173 5.11 -7.67 -13.36
N TYR A 174 4.36 -6.62 -13.70
CA TYR A 174 4.67 -5.67 -14.75
C TYR A 174 5.13 -4.37 -14.11
N TYR A 175 6.14 -3.70 -14.65
CA TYR A 175 6.61 -2.46 -14.06
C TYR A 175 7.19 -1.50 -15.10
N ALA A 176 7.06 -0.21 -14.81
CA ALA A 176 7.65 0.90 -15.54
C ALA A 176 8.50 1.75 -14.58
N GLU A 177 9.67 2.18 -15.05
CA GLU A 177 10.61 2.99 -14.28
C GLU A 177 10.62 4.44 -14.82
N ASN A 178 10.74 5.41 -13.92
CA ASN A 178 10.94 6.83 -14.25
C ASN A 178 9.94 7.37 -15.30
N HIS A 179 8.66 6.99 -15.21
CA HIS A 179 7.58 7.37 -16.13
C HIS A 179 7.70 6.81 -17.56
N HIS A 180 8.61 5.86 -17.82
CA HIS A 180 8.75 5.22 -19.13
C HIS A 180 7.66 4.15 -19.35
N PHE A 181 6.40 4.56 -19.38
CA PHE A 181 5.25 3.68 -19.58
C PHE A 181 5.18 3.04 -20.97
N GLU A 182 5.98 3.53 -21.90
CA GLU A 182 6.21 2.93 -23.23
C GLU A 182 7.14 1.70 -23.17
N HIS A 183 7.83 1.48 -22.04
CA HIS A 183 8.78 0.39 -21.83
C HIS A 183 8.41 -0.44 -20.58
N ILE A 184 7.27 -1.14 -20.65
CA ILE A 184 6.82 -2.01 -19.56
C ILE A 184 7.67 -3.27 -19.53
N LYS A 185 8.36 -3.49 -18.42
CA LYS A 185 9.11 -4.71 -18.12
C LYS A 185 8.22 -5.70 -17.37
N ARG A 186 8.57 -6.98 -17.40
CA ARG A 186 7.82 -8.03 -16.66
C ARG A 186 8.74 -9.05 -16.00
N PHE A 187 8.24 -9.58 -14.89
CA PHE A 187 8.84 -10.71 -14.17
C PHE A 187 7.73 -11.70 -13.80
N THR A 188 7.89 -12.98 -14.14
CA THR A 188 6.93 -14.06 -13.85
C THR A 188 7.53 -14.99 -12.80
N PHE A 189 6.73 -15.35 -11.79
CA PHE A 189 7.12 -16.25 -10.70
C PHE A 189 7.04 -17.71 -11.12
#